data_97911cd919deb6d22719ad9bbcd2be8b
#
_entry.id   97911cd919deb6d22719ad9bbcd2be8b
#
_cell.length_a   1.000
_cell.length_b   1.000
_cell.length_c   1.000
_cell.angle_alpha   90.00
_cell.angle_beta   90.00
_cell.angle_gamma   90.00
#
_symmetry.space_group_name_H-M   'P 1'
#
loop_
_entity.id
_entity.type
_entity.pdbx_description
1 polymer ?
#
loop_
_entity_poly.entity_id
_entity_poly.type
_entity_poly.pdbx_seq_one_letter_code
_entity_poly.pdbx_strand_id
1 'polypeptide(L)'
;LGDVYKRQAWMDDCIGRKRNANGSIQKPVAYLTCNFNAPIGDKPALFTHDEVTTLFHEFGHGIHHMLTKVDVPDVAGINGVPWDAVELPSQFMENWCWEKEALDFISGHFETHEPLPEEKLNQLLKAKNYQAAMFVLRQLEFGLFDFTLHHTFEAGKANQVLDTLKAVKDKVAVIKGVKWARTPHSFSHIFAGGYAAGYYSYLWAEVLSADAFSRFEEEGIFNPVTGKSFLDEILTRGGSEEPMVLFKRFRGREPQLDALLRHKGIAN
;
A
#
# COMPACT_ATOMS: atom_id res chain seq x y z
N LEU A 1 -14.15 13.85 14.76
CA LEU A 1 -13.74 13.01 15.92
C LEU A 1 -12.85 11.82 15.50
N GLY A 2 -12.96 11.31 14.25
CA GLY A 2 -12.13 10.22 13.74
C GLY A 2 -10.63 10.57 13.70
N ASP A 3 -10.30 11.76 13.30
CA ASP A 3 -8.91 12.20 13.04
C ASP A 3 -8.05 12.31 14.29
N VAL A 4 -8.66 12.63 15.44
CA VAL A 4 -7.93 12.76 16.72
C VAL A 4 -7.39 11.42 17.21
N TYR A 5 -8.00 10.31 16.81
CA TYR A 5 -7.66 8.96 17.27
C TYR A 5 -6.93 8.12 16.25
N LYS A 6 -6.99 8.48 14.97
CA LYS A 6 -6.23 7.79 13.91
C LYS A 6 -4.85 8.43 13.77
N ARG A 7 -3.82 7.70 14.13
CA ARG A 7 -2.41 8.10 13.93
C ARG A 7 -1.86 7.65 12.57
N GLN A 8 -2.70 7.09 11.72
CA GLN A 8 -2.36 6.59 10.40
C GLN A 8 -2.90 7.54 9.33
N ALA A 9 -2.24 7.61 8.19
CA ALA A 9 -2.82 8.15 6.98
C ALA A 9 -3.91 7.19 6.45
N TRP A 10 -4.89 7.72 5.71
CA TRP A 10 -5.89 6.92 5.00
C TRP A 10 -6.57 7.73 3.90
N MET A 11 -7.10 7.03 2.90
CA MET A 11 -8.05 7.58 1.94
C MET A 11 -9.49 7.26 2.40
N ASP A 12 -10.40 8.21 2.18
CA ASP A 12 -11.83 8.05 2.45
C ASP A 12 -12.64 8.24 1.16
N ASP A 13 -13.57 7.34 0.86
CA ASP A 13 -14.42 7.33 -0.31
C ASP A 13 -15.71 8.16 -0.12
N CYS A 14 -15.57 9.43 0.06
CA CYS A 14 -16.66 10.36 0.38
C CYS A 14 -17.89 10.23 -0.53
N ILE A 15 -17.69 10.11 -1.84
CA ILE A 15 -18.75 9.97 -2.84
C ILE A 15 -18.34 8.92 -3.89
N GLY A 16 -19.14 7.87 -4.04
CA GLY A 16 -18.94 6.86 -5.08
C GLY A 16 -19.46 7.32 -6.45
N ARG A 17 -18.88 6.79 -7.53
CA ARG A 17 -19.39 6.97 -8.88
C ARG A 17 -20.70 6.19 -9.04
N LYS A 18 -21.72 6.82 -9.62
CA LYS A 18 -22.98 6.15 -10.00
C LYS A 18 -23.65 6.81 -11.19
N ARG A 19 -24.47 6.03 -11.90
CA ARG A 19 -25.41 6.55 -12.88
C ARG A 19 -26.73 6.89 -12.21
N ASN A 20 -27.17 8.12 -12.32
CA ASN A 20 -28.45 8.58 -11.80
C ASN A 20 -29.62 8.14 -12.72
N ALA A 21 -30.84 8.16 -12.20
CA ALA A 21 -32.04 7.80 -12.96
C ALA A 21 -32.27 8.68 -14.22
N ASN A 22 -31.82 9.92 -14.21
CA ASN A 22 -31.87 10.83 -15.35
C ASN A 22 -30.73 10.62 -16.36
N GLY A 23 -29.89 9.59 -16.20
CA GLY A 23 -28.75 9.27 -17.07
C GLY A 23 -27.46 10.04 -16.77
N SER A 24 -27.48 11.05 -15.90
CA SER A 24 -26.27 11.77 -15.52
C SER A 24 -25.34 10.89 -14.66
N ILE A 25 -24.05 11.21 -14.68
CA ILE A 25 -23.05 10.51 -13.86
C ILE A 25 -22.69 11.38 -12.65
N GLN A 26 -22.88 10.83 -11.46
CA GLN A 26 -22.27 11.35 -10.23
C GLN A 26 -20.79 11.01 -10.25
N LYS A 27 -19.93 12.03 -10.22
CA LYS A 27 -18.48 11.84 -10.15
C LYS A 27 -18.07 11.43 -8.74
N PRO A 28 -17.07 10.53 -8.60
CA PRO A 28 -16.54 10.15 -7.31
C PRO A 28 -15.73 11.28 -6.67
N VAL A 29 -15.68 11.28 -5.34
CA VAL A 29 -14.86 12.18 -4.52
C VAL A 29 -14.13 11.35 -3.49
N ALA A 30 -12.82 11.53 -3.39
CA ALA A 30 -11.98 10.94 -2.36
C ALA A 30 -11.38 12.03 -1.47
N TYR A 31 -11.21 11.74 -0.18
CA TYR A 31 -10.43 12.54 0.75
C TYR A 31 -9.14 11.79 1.10
N LEU A 32 -8.03 12.52 1.11
CA LEU A 32 -6.76 12.01 1.58
C LEU A 32 -6.44 12.65 2.92
N THR A 33 -6.22 11.83 3.93
CA THR A 33 -5.80 12.27 5.25
C THR A 33 -4.39 11.77 5.52
N CYS A 34 -3.48 12.70 5.79
CA CYS A 34 -2.09 12.38 6.11
C CYS A 34 -1.73 12.99 7.47
N ASN A 35 -0.83 12.33 8.19
CA ASN A 35 -0.37 12.75 9.51
C ASN A 35 0.99 13.46 9.44
N PHE A 36 1.15 14.36 8.47
CA PHE A 36 2.39 15.09 8.23
C PHE A 36 2.66 16.14 9.30
N ASN A 37 3.95 16.48 9.44
CA ASN A 37 4.37 17.56 10.33
C ASN A 37 3.86 18.91 9.83
N ALA A 38 3.37 19.72 10.75
CA ALA A 38 2.96 21.10 10.45
C ALA A 38 4.17 21.99 10.16
N PRO A 39 3.98 23.13 9.45
CA PRO A 39 4.99 24.16 9.33
C PRO A 39 5.44 24.68 10.70
N ILE A 40 6.70 25.09 10.83
CA ILE A 40 7.28 25.61 12.06
C ILE A 40 7.70 27.07 11.86
N GLY A 41 6.94 28.00 12.45
CA GLY A 41 7.14 29.44 12.26
C GLY A 41 6.98 29.82 10.78
N ASP A 42 7.95 30.51 10.21
CA ASP A 42 7.95 30.94 8.80
C ASP A 42 8.48 29.87 7.82
N LYS A 43 8.90 28.70 8.32
CA LYS A 43 9.39 27.61 7.47
C LYS A 43 8.23 26.75 6.98
N PRO A 44 8.20 26.41 5.68
CA PRO A 44 7.20 25.51 5.14
C PRO A 44 7.29 24.11 5.80
N ALA A 45 6.21 23.33 5.73
CA ALA A 45 6.26 21.92 6.09
C ALA A 45 7.26 21.20 5.17
N LEU A 46 8.25 20.55 5.76
CA LEU A 46 9.24 19.74 5.05
C LEU A 46 8.92 18.28 5.31
N PHE A 47 8.72 17.52 4.24
CA PHE A 47 8.39 16.11 4.33
C PHE A 47 9.63 15.24 4.29
N THR A 48 9.66 14.24 5.14
CA THR A 48 10.61 13.13 5.01
C THR A 48 10.27 12.29 3.77
N HIS A 49 11.19 11.46 3.31
CA HIS A 49 10.93 10.55 2.20
C HIS A 49 9.75 9.60 2.51
N ASP A 50 9.64 9.11 3.75
CA ASP A 50 8.54 8.25 4.18
C ASP A 50 7.18 8.97 4.11
N GLU A 51 7.13 10.27 4.48
CA GLU A 51 5.91 11.07 4.36
C GLU A 51 5.52 11.29 2.89
N VAL A 52 6.49 11.49 1.99
CA VAL A 52 6.22 11.57 0.54
C VAL A 52 5.70 10.22 0.02
N THR A 53 6.33 9.11 0.41
CA THR A 53 5.88 7.77 0.05
C THR A 53 4.45 7.51 0.53
N THR A 54 4.12 7.92 1.77
CA THR A 54 2.76 7.86 2.31
C THR A 54 1.76 8.67 1.48
N LEU A 55 2.14 9.89 1.05
CA LEU A 55 1.28 10.70 0.18
C LEU A 55 0.97 9.99 -1.14
N PHE A 56 1.98 9.38 -1.76
CA PHE A 56 1.81 8.62 -3.00
C PHE A 56 0.94 7.37 -2.77
N HIS A 57 1.09 6.70 -1.63
CA HIS A 57 0.25 5.59 -1.22
C HIS A 57 -1.23 5.99 -1.16
N GLU A 58 -1.56 6.99 -0.35
CA GLU A 58 -2.95 7.45 -0.19
C GLU A 58 -3.51 8.01 -1.49
N PHE A 59 -2.67 8.68 -2.29
CA PHE A 59 -3.07 9.14 -3.62
C PHE A 59 -3.33 7.98 -4.58
N GLY A 60 -2.63 6.86 -4.45
CA GLY A 60 -2.88 5.63 -5.20
C GLY A 60 -4.28 5.08 -4.96
N HIS A 61 -4.74 5.04 -3.71
CA HIS A 61 -6.14 4.75 -3.38
C HIS A 61 -7.09 5.79 -3.97
N GLY A 62 -6.74 7.08 -3.86
CA GLY A 62 -7.54 8.18 -4.38
C GLY A 62 -7.77 8.08 -5.89
N ILE A 63 -6.73 7.84 -6.68
CA ILE A 63 -6.87 7.70 -8.13
C ILE A 63 -7.63 6.42 -8.51
N HIS A 64 -7.46 5.32 -7.78
CA HIS A 64 -8.26 4.11 -7.98
C HIS A 64 -9.76 4.40 -7.80
N HIS A 65 -10.12 5.15 -6.76
CA HIS A 65 -11.50 5.54 -6.53
C HIS A 65 -12.02 6.52 -7.59
N MET A 66 -11.24 7.56 -7.92
CA MET A 66 -11.68 8.65 -8.80
C MET A 66 -11.70 8.28 -10.28
N LEU A 67 -10.82 7.41 -10.76
CA LEU A 67 -10.69 7.07 -12.18
C LEU A 67 -11.58 5.92 -12.64
N THR A 68 -12.39 5.34 -11.74
CA THR A 68 -13.31 4.25 -12.08
C THR A 68 -14.27 4.65 -13.22
N LYS A 69 -14.55 3.69 -14.09
CA LYS A 69 -15.60 3.80 -15.11
C LYS A 69 -16.85 2.98 -14.77
N VAL A 70 -16.85 2.33 -13.62
CA VAL A 70 -17.99 1.51 -13.14
C VAL A 70 -19.07 2.44 -12.59
N ASP A 71 -20.30 2.30 -13.08
CA ASP A 71 -21.42 3.16 -12.72
C ASP A 71 -22.31 2.57 -11.59
N VAL A 72 -21.94 1.40 -11.05
CA VAL A 72 -22.61 0.71 -9.93
C VAL A 72 -21.84 0.99 -8.64
N PRO A 73 -22.41 1.72 -7.67
CA PRO A 73 -21.69 2.24 -6.50
C PRO A 73 -20.96 1.17 -5.68
N ASP A 74 -21.60 0.01 -5.47
CA ASP A 74 -21.09 -1.05 -4.59
C ASP A 74 -19.82 -1.73 -5.11
N VAL A 75 -19.48 -1.51 -6.38
CA VAL A 75 -18.28 -2.05 -7.04
C VAL A 75 -17.50 -0.97 -7.83
N ALA A 76 -17.81 0.30 -7.58
CA ALA A 76 -17.17 1.43 -8.24
C ALA A 76 -15.99 1.97 -7.42
N GLY A 77 -14.87 2.24 -8.08
CA GLY A 77 -13.67 2.75 -7.43
C GLY A 77 -13.10 1.71 -6.47
N ILE A 78 -12.87 2.09 -5.21
CA ILE A 78 -12.34 1.19 -4.19
C ILE A 78 -13.38 0.20 -3.65
N ASN A 79 -14.68 0.50 -3.86
CA ASN A 79 -15.76 -0.32 -3.32
C ASN A 79 -15.81 -1.70 -3.98
N GLY A 80 -16.04 -2.74 -3.17
CA GLY A 80 -16.11 -4.12 -3.63
C GLY A 80 -14.79 -4.72 -4.09
N VAL A 81 -13.69 -3.99 -4.04
CA VAL A 81 -12.35 -4.54 -4.32
C VAL A 81 -11.96 -5.48 -3.18
N PRO A 82 -11.57 -6.73 -3.47
CA PRO A 82 -11.08 -7.66 -2.46
C PRO A 82 -9.87 -7.11 -1.68
N TRP A 83 -9.78 -7.44 -0.39
CA TRP A 83 -8.70 -6.99 0.50
C TRP A 83 -7.30 -7.31 -0.03
N ASP A 84 -7.12 -8.44 -0.69
CA ASP A 84 -5.84 -8.87 -1.27
C ASP A 84 -5.44 -8.12 -2.56
N ALA A 85 -6.28 -7.19 -3.02
CA ALA A 85 -6.00 -6.34 -4.18
C ALA A 85 -6.16 -4.84 -3.90
N VAL A 86 -6.82 -4.45 -2.79
CA VAL A 86 -7.13 -3.05 -2.51
C VAL A 86 -5.87 -2.18 -2.36
N GLU A 87 -4.77 -2.77 -1.87
CA GLU A 87 -3.48 -2.08 -1.70
C GLU A 87 -2.61 -2.08 -2.98
N LEU A 88 -3.05 -2.75 -4.07
CA LEU A 88 -2.25 -2.76 -5.31
C LEU A 88 -2.03 -1.34 -5.87
N PRO A 89 -3.03 -0.48 -6.06
CA PRO A 89 -2.82 0.85 -6.61
C PRO A 89 -2.02 1.78 -5.68
N SER A 90 -2.23 1.68 -4.38
CA SER A 90 -1.53 2.50 -3.38
C SER A 90 -0.04 2.16 -3.32
N GLN A 91 0.31 0.91 -3.09
CA GLN A 91 1.70 0.45 -3.06
C GLN A 91 2.38 0.57 -4.43
N PHE A 92 1.64 0.46 -5.52
CA PHE A 92 2.17 0.68 -6.87
C PHE A 92 2.68 2.11 -7.05
N MET A 93 1.94 3.12 -6.58
CA MET A 93 2.35 4.52 -6.69
C MET A 93 3.60 4.85 -5.85
N GLU A 94 3.88 4.12 -4.79
CA GLU A 94 5.08 4.31 -3.96
C GLU A 94 6.38 4.10 -4.75
N ASN A 95 6.37 3.27 -5.81
CA ASN A 95 7.58 2.96 -6.58
C ASN A 95 8.22 4.21 -7.19
N TRP A 96 7.42 5.19 -7.65
CA TRP A 96 7.94 6.43 -8.23
C TRP A 96 8.72 7.29 -7.22
N CYS A 97 8.48 7.13 -5.92
CA CYS A 97 9.25 7.83 -4.89
C CYS A 97 10.72 7.37 -4.80
N TRP A 98 11.09 6.32 -5.52
CA TRP A 98 12.46 5.78 -5.57
C TRP A 98 13.14 6.00 -6.91
N GLU A 99 12.41 6.52 -7.90
CA GLU A 99 12.91 6.72 -9.24
C GLU A 99 13.52 8.13 -9.40
N LYS A 100 14.75 8.18 -9.92
CA LYS A 100 15.45 9.47 -10.11
C LYS A 100 14.64 10.44 -10.94
N GLU A 101 14.10 9.98 -12.07
CA GLU A 101 13.34 10.82 -12.98
C GLU A 101 12.08 11.43 -12.32
N ALA A 102 11.47 10.73 -11.36
CA ALA A 102 10.34 11.25 -10.58
C ALA A 102 10.83 12.22 -9.51
N LEU A 103 11.89 11.86 -8.77
CA LEU A 103 12.44 12.67 -7.68
C LEU A 103 12.97 14.03 -8.18
N ASP A 104 13.46 14.09 -9.41
CA ASP A 104 13.96 15.34 -10.02
C ASP A 104 12.89 16.44 -10.13
N PHE A 105 11.59 16.09 -10.15
CA PHE A 105 10.52 17.10 -10.20
C PHE A 105 9.59 17.10 -8.98
N ILE A 106 9.54 16.04 -8.17
CA ILE A 106 8.73 16.03 -6.93
C ILE A 106 9.50 16.52 -5.71
N SER A 107 10.84 16.57 -5.78
CA SER A 107 11.68 17.06 -4.70
C SER A 107 12.43 18.33 -5.10
N GLY A 108 12.72 19.18 -4.11
CA GLY A 108 13.52 20.39 -4.32
C GLY A 108 13.90 21.02 -3.00
N HIS A 109 15.06 21.65 -2.98
CA HIS A 109 15.49 22.42 -1.82
C HIS A 109 14.51 23.57 -1.57
N PHE A 110 14.02 23.71 -0.35
CA PHE A 110 12.90 24.62 -0.04
C PHE A 110 13.21 26.12 -0.27
N GLU A 111 14.48 26.52 -0.34
CA GLU A 111 14.92 27.91 -0.62
C GLU A 111 15.41 28.06 -2.06
N THR A 112 16.25 27.14 -2.55
CA THR A 112 16.91 27.28 -3.86
C THR A 112 16.15 26.59 -4.99
N HIS A 113 15.20 25.70 -4.67
CA HIS A 113 14.44 24.86 -5.61
C HIS A 113 15.33 23.90 -6.43
N GLU A 114 16.58 23.73 -6.04
CA GLU A 114 17.46 22.75 -6.68
C GLU A 114 16.97 21.33 -6.43
N PRO A 115 17.04 20.44 -7.43
CA PRO A 115 16.65 19.03 -7.27
C PRO A 115 17.56 18.32 -6.25
N LEU A 116 17.11 17.16 -5.76
CA LEU A 116 17.89 16.35 -4.83
C LEU A 116 19.24 15.98 -5.44
N PRO A 117 20.38 16.33 -4.80
CA PRO A 117 21.70 16.00 -5.32
C PRO A 117 21.89 14.51 -5.52
N GLU A 118 22.54 14.11 -6.62
CA GLU A 118 22.75 12.71 -6.97
C GLU A 118 23.44 11.90 -5.86
N GLU A 119 24.38 12.51 -5.13
CA GLU A 119 25.02 11.86 -3.98
C GLU A 119 23.99 11.47 -2.90
N LYS A 120 23.04 12.37 -2.61
CA LYS A 120 21.98 12.15 -1.63
C LYS A 120 20.98 11.09 -2.11
N LEU A 121 20.62 11.13 -3.39
CA LEU A 121 19.82 10.09 -4.01
C LEU A 121 20.49 8.72 -3.88
N ASN A 122 21.77 8.62 -4.20
CA ASN A 122 22.52 7.37 -4.09
C ASN A 122 22.61 6.86 -2.63
N GLN A 123 22.70 7.76 -1.65
CA GLN A 123 22.62 7.40 -0.24
C GLN A 123 21.24 6.86 0.13
N LEU A 124 20.16 7.50 -0.34
CA LEU A 124 18.77 7.08 -0.13
C LEU A 124 18.52 5.68 -0.72
N LEU A 125 18.93 5.45 -1.96
CA LEU A 125 18.77 4.15 -2.63
C LEU A 125 19.56 3.03 -1.95
N LYS A 126 20.76 3.33 -1.43
CA LYS A 126 21.51 2.35 -0.61
C LYS A 126 20.83 2.04 0.71
N ALA A 127 20.15 3.03 1.32
CA ALA A 127 19.42 2.82 2.56
C ALA A 127 18.13 2.02 2.36
N LYS A 128 17.50 2.08 1.18
CA LYS A 128 16.23 1.38 0.84
C LYS A 128 16.24 -0.09 1.24
N ASN A 129 17.33 -0.79 0.97
CA ASN A 129 17.44 -2.23 1.18
C ASN A 129 18.07 -2.60 2.55
N TYR A 130 18.40 -1.59 3.38
CA TYR A 130 18.95 -1.87 4.71
C TYR A 130 17.93 -2.63 5.57
N GLN A 131 18.28 -3.84 5.95
CA GLN A 131 17.42 -4.75 6.71
C GLN A 131 16.04 -5.05 6.08
N ALA A 132 15.87 -4.90 4.77
CA ALA A 132 14.59 -5.15 4.10
C ALA A 132 14.07 -6.58 4.32
N ALA A 133 14.94 -7.59 4.35
CA ALA A 133 14.56 -8.96 4.68
C ALA A 133 13.98 -9.10 6.10
N MET A 134 14.47 -8.32 7.07
CA MET A 134 13.90 -8.28 8.42
C MET A 134 12.48 -7.73 8.42
N PHE A 135 12.23 -6.70 7.60
CA PHE A 135 10.90 -6.14 7.42
C PHE A 135 9.93 -7.17 6.81
N VAL A 136 10.36 -7.88 5.76
CA VAL A 136 9.54 -8.96 5.15
C VAL A 136 9.19 -10.03 6.17
N LEU A 137 10.15 -10.49 6.98
CA LEU A 137 9.89 -11.45 8.04
C LEU A 137 8.91 -10.90 9.10
N ARG A 138 8.96 -9.61 9.38
CA ARG A 138 8.00 -8.96 10.27
C ARG A 138 6.58 -8.95 9.69
N GLN A 139 6.43 -8.69 8.39
CA GLN A 139 5.14 -8.78 7.71
C GLN A 139 4.59 -10.21 7.71
N LEU A 140 5.46 -11.20 7.49
CA LEU A 140 5.08 -12.62 7.61
C LEU A 140 4.66 -12.98 9.05
N GLU A 141 5.32 -12.44 10.08
CA GLU A 141 4.90 -12.63 11.48
C GLU A 141 3.46 -12.13 11.69
N PHE A 142 3.15 -10.94 11.21
CA PHE A 142 1.81 -10.36 11.33
C PHE A 142 0.74 -11.14 10.56
N GLY A 143 1.00 -11.44 9.29
CA GLY A 143 0.06 -12.18 8.45
C GLY A 143 -0.19 -13.61 8.94
N LEU A 144 0.86 -14.32 9.35
CA LEU A 144 0.73 -15.68 9.90
C LEU A 144 0.01 -15.67 11.25
N PHE A 145 0.28 -14.69 12.11
CA PHE A 145 -0.42 -14.56 13.40
C PHE A 145 -1.91 -14.31 13.18
N ASP A 146 -2.24 -13.33 12.34
CA ASP A 146 -3.61 -12.96 12.00
C ASP A 146 -4.38 -14.17 11.43
N PHE A 147 -3.87 -14.74 10.36
CA PHE A 147 -4.55 -15.82 9.65
C PHE A 147 -4.70 -17.08 10.53
N THR A 148 -3.63 -17.48 11.23
CA THR A 148 -3.67 -18.64 12.11
C THR A 148 -4.68 -18.44 13.25
N LEU A 149 -4.64 -17.26 13.89
CA LEU A 149 -5.55 -16.95 14.98
C LEU A 149 -7.02 -17.06 14.55
N HIS A 150 -7.39 -16.38 13.46
CA HIS A 150 -8.78 -16.36 12.99
C HIS A 150 -9.25 -17.72 12.41
N HIS A 151 -8.33 -18.50 11.85
CA HIS A 151 -8.66 -19.84 11.33
C HIS A 151 -8.83 -20.91 12.43
N THR A 152 -8.06 -20.82 13.52
CA THR A 152 -7.99 -21.87 14.54
C THR A 152 -8.62 -21.48 15.87
N PHE A 153 -9.26 -20.31 15.96
CA PHE A 153 -9.83 -19.82 17.21
C PHE A 153 -10.99 -20.69 17.69
N GLU A 154 -10.92 -21.11 18.95
CA GLU A 154 -11.96 -21.90 19.65
C GLU A 154 -12.51 -21.11 20.83
N ALA A 155 -13.80 -20.82 20.85
CA ALA A 155 -14.43 -20.10 21.96
C ALA A 155 -14.27 -20.87 23.28
N GLY A 156 -13.92 -20.16 24.35
CA GLY A 156 -13.73 -20.74 25.69
C GLY A 156 -12.35 -21.32 25.98
N LYS A 157 -11.47 -21.44 24.98
CA LYS A 157 -10.09 -21.92 25.20
C LYS A 157 -9.21 -20.75 25.60
N ALA A 158 -8.61 -20.85 26.79
CA ALA A 158 -7.74 -19.79 27.34
C ALA A 158 -6.41 -19.68 26.57
N ASN A 159 -5.80 -18.49 26.64
CA ASN A 159 -4.44 -18.17 26.16
C ASN A 159 -4.19 -18.31 24.65
N GLN A 160 -5.15 -18.69 23.82
CA GLN A 160 -4.94 -18.94 22.38
C GLN A 160 -4.24 -17.80 21.65
N VAL A 161 -4.59 -16.54 21.93
CA VAL A 161 -3.98 -15.37 21.30
C VAL A 161 -2.48 -15.32 21.54
N LEU A 162 -2.05 -15.50 22.80
CA LEU A 162 -0.65 -15.44 23.16
C LEU A 162 0.12 -16.69 22.69
N ASP A 163 -0.50 -17.86 22.75
CA ASP A 163 0.10 -19.12 22.31
C ASP A 163 0.31 -19.11 20.79
N THR A 164 -0.67 -18.64 20.03
CA THR A 164 -0.55 -18.46 18.57
C THR A 164 0.55 -17.47 18.23
N LEU A 165 0.57 -16.30 18.89
CA LEU A 165 1.64 -15.32 18.68
C LEU A 165 3.03 -15.90 18.98
N LYS A 166 3.15 -16.65 20.07
CA LYS A 166 4.41 -17.31 20.43
C LYS A 166 4.85 -18.32 19.39
N ALA A 167 3.93 -19.19 18.94
CA ALA A 167 4.24 -20.21 17.93
C ALA A 167 4.69 -19.58 16.59
N VAL A 168 4.03 -18.50 16.16
CA VAL A 168 4.43 -17.77 14.95
C VAL A 168 5.80 -17.11 15.13
N LYS A 169 6.03 -16.44 16.27
CA LYS A 169 7.35 -15.83 16.56
C LYS A 169 8.48 -16.86 16.62
N ASP A 170 8.23 -18.01 17.21
CA ASP A 170 9.23 -19.08 17.24
C ASP A 170 9.61 -19.58 15.84
N LYS A 171 8.70 -19.47 14.87
CA LYS A 171 8.88 -19.88 13.48
C LYS A 171 9.59 -18.83 12.60
N VAL A 172 9.21 -17.55 12.71
CA VAL A 172 9.63 -16.53 11.74
C VAL A 172 10.38 -15.33 12.34
N ALA A 173 10.24 -15.04 13.64
CA ALA A 173 10.86 -13.87 14.22
C ALA A 173 12.37 -14.05 14.42
N VAL A 174 13.15 -13.16 13.79
CA VAL A 174 14.60 -13.09 13.99
C VAL A 174 14.93 -12.49 15.37
N ILE A 175 14.25 -11.43 15.74
CA ILE A 175 14.40 -10.79 17.05
C ILE A 175 13.19 -11.17 17.90
N LYS A 176 13.42 -11.98 18.94
CA LYS A 176 12.37 -12.33 19.89
C LYS A 176 12.10 -11.14 20.80
N GLY A 177 10.85 -10.70 20.82
CA GLY A 177 10.43 -9.59 21.67
C GLY A 177 10.56 -9.91 23.16
N VAL A 178 10.47 -8.88 23.98
CA VAL A 178 10.51 -9.01 25.45
C VAL A 178 9.27 -9.75 25.98
N LYS A 179 9.42 -10.50 27.07
CA LYS A 179 8.34 -11.35 27.64
C LYS A 179 7.09 -10.58 28.07
N TRP A 180 7.23 -9.31 28.38
CA TRP A 180 6.11 -8.43 28.80
C TRP A 180 5.46 -7.68 27.66
N ALA A 181 5.93 -7.84 26.41
CA ALA A 181 5.30 -7.19 25.24
C ALA A 181 3.85 -7.63 25.06
N ARG A 182 2.98 -6.67 24.81
CA ARG A 182 1.53 -6.83 24.62
C ARG A 182 1.11 -6.54 23.18
N THR A 183 1.87 -7.02 22.20
CA THR A 183 1.65 -6.77 20.76
C THR A 183 0.19 -6.94 20.33
N PRO A 184 -0.55 -8.01 20.72
CA PRO A 184 -1.94 -8.17 20.30
C PRO A 184 -2.86 -7.04 20.76
N HIS A 185 -2.58 -6.41 21.91
CA HIS A 185 -3.41 -5.35 22.48
C HIS A 185 -3.32 -4.02 21.71
N SER A 186 -2.30 -3.85 20.89
CA SER A 186 -2.08 -2.66 20.04
C SER A 186 -2.23 -2.93 18.55
N PHE A 187 -2.60 -4.15 18.19
CA PHE A 187 -2.73 -4.55 16.78
C PHE A 187 -4.15 -4.23 16.26
N SER A 188 -4.42 -2.93 16.11
CA SER A 188 -5.73 -2.44 15.70
C SER A 188 -6.18 -2.94 14.33
N HIS A 189 -5.27 -3.12 13.37
CA HIS A 189 -5.59 -3.58 12.02
C HIS A 189 -6.51 -4.81 12.01
N ILE A 190 -6.16 -5.86 12.76
CA ILE A 190 -6.91 -7.12 12.77
C ILE A 190 -8.03 -7.19 13.80
N PHE A 191 -8.04 -6.30 14.80
CA PHE A 191 -9.07 -6.33 15.86
C PHE A 191 -10.07 -5.18 15.78
N ALA A 192 -9.76 -4.08 15.07
CA ALA A 192 -10.60 -2.91 14.94
C ALA A 192 -10.55 -2.22 13.57
N GLY A 193 -9.60 -2.60 12.71
CA GLY A 193 -9.31 -1.93 11.42
C GLY A 193 -9.89 -2.64 10.19
N GLY A 194 -10.64 -3.74 10.36
CA GLY A 194 -11.25 -4.46 9.22
C GLY A 194 -10.35 -5.51 8.56
N TYR A 195 -9.10 -5.67 8.96
CA TYR A 195 -8.14 -6.62 8.36
C TYR A 195 -8.11 -7.99 9.05
N ALA A 196 -9.15 -8.39 9.79
CA ALA A 196 -9.24 -9.70 10.41
C ALA A 196 -9.16 -10.81 9.35
N ALA A 197 -8.21 -11.75 9.52
CA ALA A 197 -7.81 -12.77 8.55
C ALA A 197 -7.36 -12.21 7.18
N GLY A 198 -7.11 -10.91 7.09
CA GLY A 198 -6.79 -10.19 5.87
C GLY A 198 -5.45 -9.45 5.88
N TYR A 199 -4.68 -9.47 6.98
CA TYR A 199 -3.43 -8.71 7.08
C TYR A 199 -2.37 -9.15 6.04
N TYR A 200 -2.40 -10.39 5.59
CA TYR A 200 -1.52 -10.90 4.54
C TYR A 200 -1.60 -10.08 3.24
N SER A 201 -2.72 -9.38 3.04
CA SER A 201 -3.00 -8.59 1.84
C SER A 201 -1.94 -7.52 1.57
N TYR A 202 -1.36 -6.92 2.61
CA TYR A 202 -0.28 -5.93 2.44
C TYR A 202 0.95 -6.52 1.73
N LEU A 203 1.43 -7.68 2.17
CA LEU A 203 2.58 -8.32 1.53
C LEU A 203 2.23 -8.90 0.16
N TRP A 204 1.02 -9.42 0.00
CA TRP A 204 0.54 -9.92 -1.29
C TRP A 204 0.38 -8.78 -2.31
N ALA A 205 -0.21 -7.67 -1.91
CA ALA A 205 -0.32 -6.49 -2.77
C ALA A 205 1.06 -5.90 -3.12
N GLU A 206 2.05 -6.02 -2.23
CA GLU A 206 3.43 -5.63 -2.53
C GLU A 206 4.04 -6.51 -3.64
N VAL A 207 3.72 -7.81 -3.68
CA VAL A 207 4.08 -8.69 -4.80
C VAL A 207 3.45 -8.20 -6.10
N LEU A 208 2.14 -7.91 -6.07
CA LEU A 208 1.41 -7.41 -7.23
C LEU A 208 1.95 -6.06 -7.70
N SER A 209 2.21 -5.15 -6.78
CA SER A 209 2.77 -3.83 -7.04
C SER A 209 4.14 -3.91 -7.70
N ALA A 210 5.07 -4.66 -7.12
CA ALA A 210 6.42 -4.82 -7.66
C ALA A 210 6.42 -5.45 -9.05
N ASP A 211 5.61 -6.48 -9.27
CA ASP A 211 5.52 -7.14 -10.57
C ASP A 211 4.79 -6.27 -11.61
N ALA A 212 3.79 -5.49 -11.22
CA ALA A 212 3.16 -4.51 -12.09
C ALA A 212 4.15 -3.40 -12.48
N PHE A 213 4.93 -2.89 -11.52
CA PHE A 213 5.92 -1.85 -11.76
C PHE A 213 7.09 -2.35 -12.62
N SER A 214 7.46 -3.62 -12.52
CA SER A 214 8.52 -4.18 -13.37
C SER A 214 8.22 -4.05 -14.87
N ARG A 215 6.96 -3.97 -15.29
CA ARG A 215 6.61 -3.64 -16.67
C ARG A 215 6.98 -2.21 -17.04
N PHE A 216 6.87 -1.27 -16.12
CA PHE A 216 7.34 0.10 -16.34
C PHE A 216 8.86 0.20 -16.33
N GLU A 217 9.55 -0.60 -15.53
CA GLU A 217 11.02 -0.71 -15.60
C GLU A 217 11.48 -1.23 -16.98
N GLU A 218 10.74 -2.22 -17.55
CA GLU A 218 11.01 -2.80 -18.86
C GLU A 218 10.70 -1.84 -20.03
N GLU A 219 9.60 -1.09 -19.94
CA GLU A 219 9.03 -0.29 -21.04
C GLU A 219 9.28 1.22 -20.91
N GLY A 220 9.75 1.67 -19.73
CA GLY A 220 9.97 3.08 -19.35
C GLY A 220 9.01 3.53 -18.26
N ILE A 221 9.55 4.11 -17.18
CA ILE A 221 8.77 4.46 -15.97
C ILE A 221 7.69 5.53 -16.20
N PHE A 222 7.79 6.30 -17.26
CA PHE A 222 6.80 7.28 -17.72
C PHE A 222 6.20 6.92 -19.08
N ASN A 223 6.23 5.65 -19.48
CA ASN A 223 5.64 5.21 -20.73
C ASN A 223 4.11 5.39 -20.71
N PRO A 224 3.54 6.28 -21.56
CA PRO A 224 2.11 6.57 -21.53
C PRO A 224 1.24 5.39 -22.01
N VAL A 225 1.80 4.48 -22.81
CA VAL A 225 1.06 3.29 -23.28
C VAL A 225 0.89 2.31 -22.12
N THR A 226 1.96 2.07 -21.37
CA THR A 226 1.94 1.21 -20.19
C THR A 226 1.05 1.81 -19.10
N GLY A 227 1.17 3.13 -18.86
CA GLY A 227 0.29 3.84 -17.93
C GLY A 227 -1.19 3.76 -18.33
N LYS A 228 -1.49 3.89 -19.63
CA LYS A 228 -2.86 3.72 -20.12
C LYS A 228 -3.37 2.28 -19.94
N SER A 229 -2.52 1.29 -20.15
CA SER A 229 -2.87 -0.12 -19.91
C SER A 229 -3.19 -0.37 -18.44
N PHE A 230 -2.39 0.17 -17.51
CA PHE A 230 -2.66 0.08 -16.07
C PHE A 230 -3.97 0.79 -15.70
N LEU A 231 -4.20 1.98 -16.25
CA LEU A 231 -5.45 2.70 -16.06
C LEU A 231 -6.66 1.87 -16.52
N ASP A 232 -6.63 1.35 -17.75
CA ASP A 232 -7.78 0.68 -18.36
C ASP A 232 -8.06 -0.70 -17.74
N GLU A 233 -7.02 -1.45 -17.36
CA GLU A 233 -7.18 -2.81 -16.83
C GLU A 233 -7.30 -2.89 -15.30
N ILE A 234 -6.74 -1.93 -14.57
CA ILE A 234 -6.75 -1.94 -13.10
C ILE A 234 -7.62 -0.82 -12.55
N LEU A 235 -7.22 0.46 -12.74
CA LEU A 235 -7.81 1.57 -12.01
C LEU A 235 -9.27 1.84 -12.39
N THR A 236 -9.68 1.57 -13.64
CA THR A 236 -11.06 1.86 -14.08
C THR A 236 -12.05 0.78 -13.71
N ARG A 237 -11.62 -0.39 -13.25
CA ARG A 237 -12.45 -1.58 -13.08
C ARG A 237 -13.09 -1.70 -11.69
N GLY A 238 -12.51 -1.08 -10.68
CA GLY A 238 -13.01 -1.20 -9.29
C GLY A 238 -13.15 -2.67 -8.87
N GLY A 239 -14.21 -2.97 -8.14
CA GLY A 239 -14.57 -4.32 -7.71
C GLY A 239 -15.45 -5.11 -8.72
N SER A 240 -15.54 -4.66 -9.99
CA SER A 240 -16.44 -5.27 -10.97
C SER A 240 -15.95 -6.60 -11.58
N GLU A 241 -14.67 -6.91 -11.42
CA GLU A 241 -14.04 -8.14 -11.93
C GLU A 241 -13.00 -8.65 -10.92
N GLU A 242 -12.70 -9.95 -10.99
CA GLU A 242 -11.68 -10.58 -10.15
C GLU A 242 -10.29 -9.96 -10.36
N PRO A 243 -9.59 -9.52 -9.32
CA PRO A 243 -8.30 -8.83 -9.44
C PRO A 243 -7.24 -9.61 -10.21
N MET A 244 -7.18 -10.94 -10.05
CA MET A 244 -6.23 -11.78 -10.76
C MET A 244 -6.47 -11.78 -12.28
N VAL A 245 -7.73 -11.66 -12.72
CA VAL A 245 -8.10 -11.52 -14.14
C VAL A 245 -7.59 -10.18 -14.66
N LEU A 246 -7.82 -9.10 -13.92
CA LEU A 246 -7.36 -7.75 -14.27
C LEU A 246 -5.83 -7.68 -14.34
N PHE A 247 -5.15 -8.25 -13.35
CA PHE A 247 -3.69 -8.31 -13.32
C PHE A 247 -3.12 -9.06 -14.53
N LYS A 248 -3.68 -10.23 -14.87
CA LYS A 248 -3.27 -10.99 -16.05
C LYS A 248 -3.48 -10.24 -17.36
N ARG A 249 -4.55 -9.46 -17.50
CA ARG A 249 -4.76 -8.60 -18.69
C ARG A 249 -3.68 -7.53 -18.77
N PHE A 250 -3.36 -6.89 -17.66
CA PHE A 250 -2.31 -5.87 -17.62
C PHE A 250 -0.92 -6.47 -17.84
N ARG A 251 -0.55 -7.52 -17.10
CA ARG A 251 0.84 -8.05 -17.10
C ARG A 251 1.08 -9.14 -18.15
N GLY A 252 0.01 -9.76 -18.68
CA GLY A 252 0.09 -10.88 -19.64
C GLY A 252 0.36 -12.24 -19.00
N ARG A 253 0.50 -12.34 -17.69
CA ARG A 253 0.80 -13.54 -16.91
C ARG A 253 0.34 -13.42 -15.46
N GLU A 254 0.45 -14.50 -14.70
CA GLU A 254 0.29 -14.47 -13.25
C GLU A 254 1.42 -13.70 -12.55
N PRO A 255 1.16 -13.16 -11.34
CA PRO A 255 2.17 -12.48 -10.54
C PRO A 255 3.37 -13.38 -10.22
N GLN A 256 4.55 -12.78 -10.17
CA GLN A 256 5.81 -13.44 -9.80
C GLN A 256 6.49 -12.68 -8.64
N LEU A 257 7.24 -13.43 -7.82
CA LEU A 257 7.93 -12.88 -6.65
C LEU A 257 9.24 -12.15 -7.01
N ASP A 258 9.78 -12.40 -8.19
CA ASP A 258 11.12 -11.97 -8.56
C ASP A 258 11.33 -10.46 -8.46
N ALA A 259 10.34 -9.69 -8.92
CA ALA A 259 10.39 -8.23 -8.84
C ALA A 259 10.44 -7.74 -7.39
N LEU A 260 9.61 -8.29 -6.50
CA LEU A 260 9.62 -7.94 -5.08
C LEU A 260 10.97 -8.29 -4.43
N LEU A 261 11.48 -9.49 -4.66
CA LEU A 261 12.75 -9.93 -4.09
C LEU A 261 13.91 -9.07 -4.56
N ARG A 262 13.91 -8.67 -5.84
CA ARG A 262 14.89 -7.73 -6.41
C ARG A 262 14.75 -6.33 -5.79
N HIS A 263 13.53 -5.78 -5.69
CA HIS A 263 13.28 -4.46 -5.07
C HIS A 263 13.69 -4.41 -3.60
N LYS A 264 13.63 -5.54 -2.90
CA LYS A 264 14.07 -5.66 -1.50
C LYS A 264 15.57 -6.02 -1.37
N GLY A 265 16.29 -6.18 -2.48
CA GLY A 265 17.70 -6.59 -2.44
C GLY A 265 17.95 -7.97 -1.84
N ILE A 266 16.95 -8.88 -1.89
CA ILE A 266 17.03 -10.25 -1.35
C ILE A 266 17.51 -11.23 -2.44
N ALA A 267 17.17 -10.97 -3.69
CA ALA A 267 17.66 -11.71 -4.86
C ALA A 267 18.10 -10.72 -5.96
N ASN A 268 18.97 -11.20 -6.86
CA ASN A 268 19.45 -10.44 -8.01
C ASN A 268 18.49 -10.58 -9.19
#